data_9128f29ec389d451266e6ab467403a9c
#
_entry.id   9128f29ec389d451266e6ab467403a9c
#
_cell.length_a   1.000
_cell.length_b   1.000
_cell.length_c   1.000
_cell.angle_alpha   90.00
_cell.angle_beta   90.00
_cell.angle_gamma   90.00
#
_symmetry.space_group_name_H-M   'P 1'
#
loop_
_entity.id
_entity.type
_entity.pdbx_description
1 polymer ?
#
loop_
_entity_poly.entity_id
_entity_poly.type
_entity_poly.pdbx_seq_one_letter_code
_entity_poly.pdbx_strand_id
1 'polypeptide(L)'
;MKEIILIKDFDPIDLTSLEIISRLNQFYKVNIFINSSLPNKVEIISIIKLGLEDYNLINQVNILNISREELLKLDSNYIKIDLDNNISSDQFIKTKYNQDKFYLDENFLSVDLTYIDNKLIQKGICFYTSISILKYITEYKRYFALDVIKYLSKSRYEHVLRVANISYKIALSNNIDPYKAYQAGYFHDLTRNNSLFLQYKDKVDKKYSKYFPKNIIQDFMYHQFTCEYALKDIFNITDEDIYKACRYHTSGYDNMSKLDKVVFVSDKIEPGRDYPSSYLFVTCLNNIEDGFKAVLKANKDYLESREDYSSINQNLLTIACYKHYLN
;
A
#
# COMPACT_ATOMS: atom_id res chain seq x y z
N MET A 1 -13.69 5.97 -34.53
CA MET A 1 -12.52 6.09 -33.60
C MET A 1 -11.64 4.90 -33.93
N LYS A 2 -10.34 5.09 -34.10
CA LYS A 2 -9.40 3.96 -34.31
C LYS A 2 -9.35 3.10 -33.05
N GLU A 3 -9.15 1.80 -33.21
CA GLU A 3 -9.08 0.86 -32.09
C GLU A 3 -7.62 0.53 -31.75
N ILE A 4 -7.32 0.52 -30.47
CA ILE A 4 -6.00 0.15 -29.93
C ILE A 4 -6.15 -1.13 -29.13
N ILE A 5 -5.15 -2.02 -29.22
CA ILE A 5 -5.02 -3.19 -28.35
C ILE A 5 -3.74 -3.03 -27.52
N LEU A 6 -3.90 -2.96 -26.20
CA LEU A 6 -2.80 -2.92 -25.25
C LEU A 6 -2.45 -4.33 -24.80
N ILE A 7 -1.16 -4.63 -24.84
CA ILE A 7 -0.60 -5.92 -24.50
C ILE A 7 0.42 -5.73 -23.39
N LYS A 8 0.20 -6.38 -22.26
CA LYS A 8 1.08 -6.41 -21.08
C LYS A 8 0.71 -7.63 -20.24
N ASP A 9 1.59 -8.02 -19.34
CA ASP A 9 1.20 -8.83 -18.19
C ASP A 9 0.48 -7.94 -17.17
N PHE A 10 -0.85 -8.07 -17.11
CA PHE A 10 -1.71 -7.30 -16.21
C PHE A 10 -2.04 -8.04 -14.90
N ASP A 11 -1.15 -8.89 -14.41
CA ASP A 11 -1.34 -9.67 -13.19
C ASP A 11 -0.45 -9.18 -12.01
N PRO A 12 -0.91 -8.21 -11.20
CA PRO A 12 -2.11 -7.37 -11.37
C PRO A 12 -1.86 -6.14 -12.26
N ILE A 13 -2.94 -5.48 -12.67
CA ILE A 13 -2.83 -4.20 -13.38
C ILE A 13 -2.30 -3.11 -12.42
N ASP A 14 -1.33 -2.33 -12.91
CA ASP A 14 -0.66 -1.26 -12.15
C ASP A 14 -1.21 0.13 -12.50
N LEU A 15 -0.85 1.14 -11.67
CA LEU A 15 -1.29 2.53 -11.85
C LEU A 15 -0.79 3.13 -13.16
N THR A 16 0.42 2.80 -13.61
CA THR A 16 0.94 3.29 -14.90
C THR A 16 0.08 2.79 -16.04
N SER A 17 -0.28 1.50 -16.02
CA SER A 17 -1.17 0.92 -17.04
C SER A 17 -2.55 1.57 -17.04
N LEU A 18 -3.14 1.79 -15.85
CA LEU A 18 -4.44 2.46 -15.73
C LEU A 18 -4.40 3.92 -16.23
N GLU A 19 -3.34 4.65 -15.96
CA GLU A 19 -3.14 6.01 -16.43
C GLU A 19 -2.96 6.06 -17.95
N ILE A 20 -2.17 5.14 -18.53
CA ILE A 20 -2.01 5.02 -20.00
C ILE A 20 -3.36 4.74 -20.66
N ILE A 21 -4.12 3.77 -20.12
CA ILE A 21 -5.46 3.43 -20.62
C ILE A 21 -6.37 4.65 -20.56
N SER A 22 -6.38 5.37 -19.44
CA SER A 22 -7.20 6.58 -19.26
C SER A 22 -6.91 7.65 -20.32
N ARG A 23 -5.64 7.90 -20.60
CA ARG A 23 -5.22 8.90 -21.60
C ARG A 23 -5.53 8.47 -23.03
N LEU A 24 -5.23 7.21 -23.37
CA LEU A 24 -5.52 6.67 -24.70
C LEU A 24 -7.02 6.63 -24.99
N ASN A 25 -7.84 6.34 -23.98
CA ASN A 25 -9.29 6.26 -24.13
C ASN A 25 -9.95 7.60 -24.49
N GLN A 26 -9.26 8.74 -24.34
CA GLN A 26 -9.73 10.04 -24.78
C GLN A 26 -9.74 10.17 -26.32
N PHE A 27 -8.91 9.40 -27.04
CA PHE A 27 -8.69 9.53 -28.49
C PHE A 27 -8.99 8.24 -29.25
N TYR A 28 -8.98 7.10 -28.59
CA TYR A 28 -9.07 5.77 -29.17
C TYR A 28 -10.07 4.90 -28.42
N LYS A 29 -10.61 3.89 -29.09
CA LYS A 29 -11.31 2.80 -28.43
C LYS A 29 -10.25 1.81 -27.93
N VAL A 30 -10.10 1.72 -26.62
CA VAL A 30 -9.05 0.91 -25.99
C VAL A 30 -9.56 -0.51 -25.71
N ASN A 31 -8.75 -1.49 -26.09
CA ASN A 31 -8.95 -2.91 -25.80
C ASN A 31 -7.73 -3.42 -25.03
N ILE A 32 -7.95 -4.17 -23.95
CA ILE A 32 -6.91 -4.83 -23.15
C ILE A 32 -6.86 -6.30 -23.59
N PHE A 33 -5.69 -6.76 -24.02
CA PHE A 33 -5.50 -8.17 -24.38
C PHE A 33 -5.22 -9.03 -23.14
N ILE A 34 -5.96 -10.13 -22.99
CA ILE A 34 -5.70 -11.19 -22.03
C ILE A 34 -5.63 -12.51 -22.78
N ASN A 35 -4.51 -13.20 -22.62
CA ASN A 35 -4.32 -14.49 -23.26
C ASN A 35 -5.31 -15.55 -22.69
N SER A 36 -6.17 -16.06 -23.56
CA SER A 36 -7.22 -17.03 -23.19
C SER A 36 -6.66 -18.37 -22.69
N SER A 37 -5.38 -18.68 -22.93
CA SER A 37 -4.73 -19.89 -22.44
C SER A 37 -4.22 -19.80 -20.99
N LEU A 38 -4.23 -18.61 -20.37
CA LEU A 38 -3.80 -18.46 -18.97
C LEU A 38 -4.75 -19.19 -18.01
N PRO A 39 -4.23 -19.99 -17.07
CA PRO A 39 -5.08 -20.74 -16.13
C PRO A 39 -5.87 -19.84 -15.17
N ASN A 40 -5.32 -18.68 -14.79
CA ASN A 40 -5.91 -17.69 -13.87
C ASN A 40 -6.57 -16.50 -14.58
N LYS A 41 -6.84 -16.59 -15.89
CA LYS A 41 -7.41 -15.47 -16.71
C LYS A 41 -8.68 -14.85 -16.15
N VAL A 42 -9.56 -15.66 -15.55
CA VAL A 42 -10.82 -15.15 -14.99
C VAL A 42 -10.56 -14.22 -13.82
N GLU A 43 -9.58 -14.55 -12.99
CA GLU A 43 -9.17 -13.73 -11.86
C GLU A 43 -8.46 -12.47 -12.33
N ILE A 44 -7.55 -12.58 -13.30
CA ILE A 44 -6.88 -11.41 -13.91
C ILE A 44 -7.90 -10.43 -14.47
N ILE A 45 -8.89 -10.93 -15.21
CA ILE A 45 -9.99 -10.10 -15.74
C ILE A 45 -10.76 -9.40 -14.62
N SER A 46 -11.03 -10.11 -13.51
CA SER A 46 -11.71 -9.52 -12.35
C SER A 46 -10.90 -8.39 -11.72
N ILE A 47 -9.59 -8.60 -11.55
CA ILE A 47 -8.68 -7.57 -11.01
C ILE A 47 -8.58 -6.35 -11.95
N ILE A 48 -8.51 -6.58 -13.26
CA ILE A 48 -8.51 -5.48 -14.24
C ILE A 48 -9.80 -4.66 -14.14
N LYS A 49 -10.95 -5.32 -14.03
CA LYS A 49 -12.24 -4.62 -13.89
C LYS A 49 -12.28 -3.73 -12.65
N LEU A 50 -11.77 -4.19 -11.50
CA LEU A 50 -11.65 -3.36 -10.29
C LEU A 50 -10.82 -2.09 -10.53
N GLY A 51 -9.68 -2.22 -11.20
CA GLY A 51 -8.85 -1.07 -11.56
C GLY A 51 -9.55 -0.11 -12.53
N LEU A 52 -10.26 -0.64 -13.52
CA LEU A 52 -11.03 0.18 -14.46
C LEU A 52 -12.22 0.89 -13.76
N GLU A 53 -12.85 0.27 -12.77
CA GLU A 53 -13.89 0.90 -11.93
C GLU A 53 -13.32 2.07 -11.15
N ASP A 54 -12.17 1.90 -10.49
CA ASP A 54 -11.51 2.98 -9.72
C ASP A 54 -11.15 4.21 -10.59
N TYR A 55 -10.96 3.99 -11.90
CA TYR A 55 -10.68 5.04 -12.90
C TYR A 55 -11.90 5.48 -13.71
N ASN A 56 -13.10 4.98 -13.41
CA ASN A 56 -14.35 5.22 -14.18
C ASN A 56 -14.27 4.78 -15.67
N LEU A 57 -13.50 3.74 -15.97
CA LEU A 57 -13.24 3.26 -17.33
C LEU A 57 -13.96 1.94 -17.67
N ILE A 58 -14.64 1.30 -16.73
CA ILE A 58 -15.20 -0.05 -16.86
C ILE A 58 -16.14 -0.22 -18.07
N ASN A 59 -16.91 0.81 -18.39
CA ASN A 59 -17.86 0.80 -19.53
C ASN A 59 -17.26 1.37 -20.82
N GLN A 60 -15.99 1.76 -20.83
CA GLN A 60 -15.34 2.43 -21.95
C GLN A 60 -14.21 1.59 -22.56
N VAL A 61 -13.68 0.66 -21.81
CA VAL A 61 -12.55 -0.20 -22.18
C VAL A 61 -13.02 -1.64 -22.34
N ASN A 62 -12.66 -2.26 -23.45
CA ASN A 62 -12.98 -3.68 -23.69
C ASN A 62 -11.84 -4.58 -23.21
N ILE A 63 -12.18 -5.79 -22.79
CA ILE A 63 -11.22 -6.85 -22.48
C ILE A 63 -11.36 -7.94 -23.54
N LEU A 64 -10.30 -8.12 -24.34
CA LEU A 64 -10.22 -9.14 -25.37
C LEU A 64 -9.56 -10.39 -24.77
N ASN A 65 -10.37 -11.38 -24.44
CA ASN A 65 -9.89 -12.68 -23.95
C ASN A 65 -9.77 -13.65 -25.14
N ILE A 66 -8.69 -13.57 -25.87
CA ILE A 66 -8.39 -14.37 -27.07
C ILE A 66 -7.02 -15.03 -26.96
N SER A 67 -6.74 -16.02 -27.81
CA SER A 67 -5.42 -16.61 -27.88
C SER A 67 -4.39 -15.67 -28.54
N ARG A 68 -3.11 -15.96 -28.30
CA ARG A 68 -2.02 -15.20 -28.97
C ARG A 68 -2.05 -15.37 -30.48
N GLU A 69 -2.47 -16.53 -30.98
CA GLU A 69 -2.60 -16.78 -32.41
C GLU A 69 -3.73 -15.94 -33.04
N GLU A 70 -4.87 -15.83 -32.35
CA GLU A 70 -5.96 -14.97 -32.77
C GLU A 70 -5.56 -13.50 -32.77
N LEU A 71 -4.84 -13.04 -31.74
CA LEU A 71 -4.28 -11.68 -31.65
C LEU A 71 -3.42 -11.33 -32.88
N LEU A 72 -2.55 -12.28 -33.29
CA LEU A 72 -1.66 -12.07 -34.45
C LEU A 72 -2.42 -12.00 -35.79
N LYS A 73 -3.58 -12.67 -35.88
CA LYS A 73 -4.43 -12.68 -37.06
C LYS A 73 -5.35 -11.45 -37.18
N LEU A 74 -5.49 -10.64 -36.12
CA LEU A 74 -6.27 -9.41 -36.22
C LEU A 74 -5.65 -8.47 -37.25
N ASP A 75 -6.52 -7.86 -38.06
CA ASP A 75 -6.13 -7.06 -39.21
C ASP A 75 -5.46 -5.72 -38.81
N SER A 76 -5.11 -4.93 -39.87
CA SER A 76 -4.42 -3.64 -39.71
C SER A 76 -5.31 -2.52 -39.16
N ASN A 77 -6.61 -2.77 -38.91
CA ASN A 77 -7.51 -1.79 -38.32
C ASN A 77 -7.20 -1.56 -36.84
N TYR A 78 -6.49 -2.52 -36.21
CA TYR A 78 -6.04 -2.43 -34.82
C TYR A 78 -4.62 -1.94 -34.72
N ILE A 79 -4.40 -0.91 -33.91
CA ILE A 79 -3.07 -0.50 -33.46
C ILE A 79 -2.69 -1.35 -32.28
N LYS A 80 -1.70 -2.23 -32.43
CA LYS A 80 -1.25 -3.15 -31.39
C LYS A 80 -0.05 -2.57 -30.68
N ILE A 81 -0.14 -2.36 -29.35
CA ILE A 81 0.92 -1.76 -28.51
C ILE A 81 1.36 -2.76 -27.45
N ASP A 82 2.61 -3.18 -27.53
CA ASP A 82 3.25 -4.05 -26.54
C ASP A 82 3.95 -3.19 -25.49
N LEU A 83 3.32 -3.05 -24.32
CA LEU A 83 3.83 -2.22 -23.23
C LEU A 83 5.09 -2.80 -22.56
N ASP A 84 5.29 -4.11 -22.61
CA ASP A 84 6.45 -4.78 -22.01
C ASP A 84 7.56 -5.08 -23.04
N ASN A 85 7.32 -4.77 -24.32
CA ASN A 85 8.22 -5.09 -25.44
C ASN A 85 8.59 -6.60 -25.55
N ASN A 86 7.70 -7.48 -25.12
CA ASN A 86 7.91 -8.92 -25.07
C ASN A 86 7.60 -9.65 -26.39
N ILE A 87 6.97 -8.96 -27.35
CA ILE A 87 6.57 -9.56 -28.63
C ILE A 87 7.53 -9.12 -29.73
N SER A 88 8.26 -10.05 -30.28
CA SER A 88 9.14 -9.80 -31.44
C SER A 88 8.31 -9.85 -32.73
N SER A 89 7.69 -8.74 -33.10
CA SER A 89 6.94 -8.59 -34.36
C SER A 89 6.86 -7.12 -34.75
N ASP A 90 7.06 -6.82 -36.04
CA ASP A 90 6.96 -5.48 -36.59
C ASP A 90 5.50 -4.94 -36.64
N GLN A 91 4.53 -5.81 -36.34
CA GLN A 91 3.10 -5.42 -36.25
C GLN A 91 2.77 -4.68 -34.94
N PHE A 92 3.71 -4.62 -33.98
CA PHE A 92 3.51 -4.03 -32.68
C PHE A 92 4.32 -2.76 -32.52
N ILE A 93 3.66 -1.69 -32.07
CA ILE A 93 4.34 -0.49 -31.61
C ILE A 93 5.02 -0.82 -30.28
N LYS A 94 6.33 -0.64 -30.25
CA LYS A 94 7.13 -0.81 -29.04
C LYS A 94 7.23 0.49 -28.29
N THR A 95 7.16 0.39 -26.99
CA THR A 95 7.32 1.53 -26.10
C THR A 95 8.80 1.85 -25.92
N LYS A 96 9.14 3.13 -25.87
CA LYS A 96 10.49 3.58 -25.56
C LYS A 96 10.49 4.17 -24.14
N TYR A 97 11.45 3.74 -23.33
CA TYR A 97 11.71 4.30 -22.02
C TYR A 97 13.00 5.12 -22.07
N ASN A 98 12.94 6.35 -21.58
CA ASN A 98 14.13 7.16 -21.39
C ASN A 98 14.05 7.82 -20.00
N GLN A 99 14.93 7.36 -19.10
CA GLN A 99 14.98 7.75 -17.69
C GLN A 99 13.63 7.57 -16.98
N ASP A 100 12.75 8.42 -16.80
CA ASP A 100 11.46 8.23 -16.14
C ASP A 100 10.29 8.50 -17.09
N LYS A 101 10.55 8.59 -18.41
CA LYS A 101 9.54 8.91 -19.41
C LYS A 101 9.19 7.71 -20.29
N PHE A 102 7.91 7.48 -20.39
CA PHE A 102 7.30 6.50 -21.27
C PHE A 102 6.90 7.20 -22.58
N TYR A 103 7.39 6.73 -23.71
CA TYR A 103 7.02 7.21 -25.03
C TYR A 103 6.30 6.11 -25.80
N LEU A 104 5.05 6.35 -26.14
CA LEU A 104 4.41 5.69 -27.27
C LEU A 104 4.80 6.48 -28.49
N ASP A 105 5.52 5.96 -29.46
CA ASP A 105 5.94 6.61 -30.67
C ASP A 105 5.87 8.17 -30.64
N GLU A 106 6.87 8.87 -31.12
CA GLU A 106 7.02 10.34 -31.00
C GLU A 106 5.79 11.14 -31.42
N ASN A 107 4.89 10.52 -32.22
CA ASN A 107 3.65 11.10 -32.72
C ASN A 107 2.38 10.77 -31.92
N PHE A 108 2.42 9.86 -30.92
CA PHE A 108 1.22 9.34 -30.26
C PHE A 108 0.99 9.86 -28.85
N LEU A 109 1.96 9.75 -27.98
CA LEU A 109 1.78 10.16 -26.58
C LEU A 109 3.14 10.29 -25.88
N SER A 110 3.47 11.47 -25.41
CA SER A 110 4.51 11.66 -24.42
C SER A 110 3.87 11.65 -23.04
N VAL A 111 4.14 10.63 -22.24
CA VAL A 111 3.60 10.51 -20.88
C VAL A 111 4.76 10.57 -19.91
N ASP A 112 4.73 11.56 -19.03
CA ASP A 112 5.67 11.68 -17.91
C ASP A 112 5.17 10.77 -16.79
N LEU A 113 5.45 9.47 -16.90
CA LEU A 113 5.04 8.46 -15.94
C LEU A 113 6.24 7.58 -15.58
N THR A 114 6.43 7.38 -14.29
CA THR A 114 7.37 6.38 -13.79
C THR A 114 6.90 4.99 -14.21
N TYR A 115 7.75 4.25 -14.91
CA TYR A 115 7.43 2.86 -15.26
C TYR A 115 7.35 2.00 -13.99
N ILE A 116 6.24 1.30 -13.84
CA ILE A 116 6.00 0.40 -12.73
C ILE A 116 5.95 -1.03 -13.26
N ASP A 117 6.85 -1.87 -12.78
CA ASP A 117 6.76 -3.31 -12.96
C ASP A 117 5.69 -3.86 -11.99
N ASN A 118 4.65 -4.51 -12.50
CA ASN A 118 3.61 -5.16 -11.69
C ASN A 118 4.18 -6.21 -10.71
N LYS A 119 5.36 -6.77 -10.98
CA LYS A 119 6.10 -7.62 -10.05
C LYS A 119 6.43 -6.93 -8.73
N LEU A 120 6.52 -5.61 -8.70
CA LEU A 120 6.68 -4.84 -7.46
C LEU A 120 5.44 -4.99 -6.58
N ILE A 121 4.25 -4.97 -7.18
CA ILE A 121 2.98 -5.16 -6.46
C ILE A 121 2.92 -6.58 -5.90
N GLN A 122 3.33 -7.58 -6.67
CA GLN A 122 3.42 -8.97 -6.21
C GLN A 122 4.36 -9.14 -5.01
N LYS A 123 5.36 -8.26 -4.86
CA LYS A 123 6.30 -8.23 -3.73
C LYS A 123 5.86 -7.34 -2.56
N GLY A 124 4.66 -6.78 -2.60
CA GLY A 124 4.13 -5.97 -1.49
C GLY A 124 4.33 -4.47 -1.60
N ILE A 125 4.85 -3.96 -2.73
CA ILE A 125 4.93 -2.51 -2.98
C ILE A 125 3.59 -2.03 -3.51
N CYS A 126 2.63 -1.86 -2.61
CA CYS A 126 1.20 -1.78 -2.89
C CYS A 126 0.74 -0.45 -3.47
N PHE A 127 1.49 0.64 -3.31
CA PHE A 127 1.07 1.96 -3.79
C PHE A 127 1.17 2.13 -5.32
N TYR A 128 1.53 1.06 -6.02
CA TYR A 128 1.59 1.04 -7.48
C TYR A 128 0.35 0.43 -8.16
N THR A 129 -0.69 0.13 -7.40
CA THR A 129 -1.98 -0.30 -7.94
C THR A 129 -3.15 0.41 -7.24
N SER A 130 -4.38 0.25 -7.76
CA SER A 130 -5.54 0.94 -7.21
C SER A 130 -5.99 0.35 -5.86
N ILE A 131 -6.76 1.14 -5.09
CA ILE A 131 -7.20 0.72 -3.75
C ILE A 131 -8.11 -0.49 -3.77
N SER A 132 -9.00 -0.61 -4.76
CA SER A 132 -9.89 -1.77 -4.88
C SER A 132 -9.12 -3.04 -5.17
N ILE A 133 -8.05 -2.95 -5.97
CA ILE A 133 -7.14 -4.05 -6.24
C ILE A 133 -6.36 -4.42 -4.97
N LEU A 134 -5.85 -3.44 -4.22
CA LEU A 134 -5.19 -3.72 -2.93
C LEU A 134 -6.10 -4.43 -1.95
N LYS A 135 -7.36 -4.00 -1.84
CA LYS A 135 -8.37 -4.67 -1.00
C LYS A 135 -8.58 -6.11 -1.45
N TYR A 136 -8.73 -6.32 -2.75
CA TYR A 136 -8.89 -7.67 -3.31
C TYR A 136 -7.69 -8.55 -2.97
N ILE A 137 -6.46 -8.08 -3.22
CA ILE A 137 -5.22 -8.81 -2.93
C ILE A 137 -5.16 -9.23 -1.45
N THR A 138 -5.49 -8.33 -0.54
CA THR A 138 -5.40 -8.58 0.90
C THR A 138 -6.54 -9.46 1.42
N GLU A 139 -7.77 -9.26 0.93
CA GLU A 139 -8.95 -10.03 1.32
C GLU A 139 -8.87 -11.48 0.83
N TYR A 140 -8.54 -11.66 -0.45
CA TYR A 140 -8.44 -12.97 -1.08
C TYR A 140 -7.06 -13.63 -0.94
N LYS A 141 -6.16 -12.99 -0.15
CA LYS A 141 -4.83 -13.52 0.19
C LYS A 141 -4.00 -13.84 -1.06
N ARG A 142 -3.86 -12.87 -1.95
CA ARG A 142 -3.05 -12.99 -3.16
C ARG A 142 -1.67 -12.39 -2.96
N TYR A 143 -0.69 -12.85 -3.73
CA TYR A 143 0.67 -12.31 -3.76
C TYR A 143 1.27 -12.15 -2.35
N PHE A 144 1.76 -10.97 -2.02
CA PHE A 144 2.40 -10.64 -0.74
C PHE A 144 1.51 -10.91 0.50
N ALA A 145 0.19 -10.93 0.34
CA ALA A 145 -0.71 -11.22 1.46
C ALA A 145 -0.50 -12.65 2.00
N LEU A 146 -0.13 -13.60 1.15
CA LEU A 146 0.23 -14.96 1.58
C LEU A 146 1.49 -14.98 2.44
N ASP A 147 2.44 -14.09 2.17
CA ASP A 147 3.68 -13.99 2.96
C ASP A 147 3.42 -13.35 4.33
N VAL A 148 2.58 -12.32 4.38
CA VAL A 148 2.19 -11.66 5.64
C VAL A 148 1.46 -12.63 6.58
N ILE A 149 0.55 -13.44 6.06
CA ILE A 149 -0.22 -14.42 6.85
C ILE A 149 0.66 -15.45 7.55
N LYS A 150 1.83 -15.78 7.01
CA LYS A 150 2.77 -16.70 7.67
C LYS A 150 3.24 -16.18 9.04
N TYR A 151 3.20 -14.88 9.25
CA TYR A 151 3.70 -14.22 10.45
C TYR A 151 2.60 -13.75 11.40
N LEU A 152 1.35 -13.62 10.93
CA LEU A 152 0.26 -13.07 11.73
C LEU A 152 -0.79 -14.12 12.08
N SER A 153 -1.30 -14.07 13.32
CA SER A 153 -2.52 -14.78 13.67
C SER A 153 -3.71 -14.24 12.86
N LYS A 154 -4.79 -15.03 12.73
CA LYS A 154 -6.01 -14.60 12.04
C LYS A 154 -6.54 -13.26 12.56
N SER A 155 -6.67 -13.12 13.88
CA SER A 155 -7.17 -11.88 14.50
C SER A 155 -6.26 -10.69 14.24
N ARG A 156 -4.94 -10.90 14.23
CA ARG A 156 -3.96 -9.85 13.92
C ARG A 156 -3.99 -9.46 12.44
N TYR A 157 -4.18 -10.43 11.55
CA TYR A 157 -4.36 -10.15 10.13
C TYR A 157 -5.62 -9.30 9.86
N GLU A 158 -6.74 -9.65 10.50
CA GLU A 158 -7.98 -8.86 10.41
C GLU A 158 -7.79 -7.44 10.97
N HIS A 159 -7.03 -7.30 12.07
CA HIS A 159 -6.67 -6.00 12.64
C HIS A 159 -5.89 -5.13 11.65
N VAL A 160 -4.80 -5.63 11.06
CA VAL A 160 -3.99 -4.84 10.13
C VAL A 160 -4.78 -4.44 8.87
N LEU A 161 -5.72 -5.26 8.42
CA LEU A 161 -6.64 -4.89 7.34
C LEU A 161 -7.53 -3.70 7.72
N ARG A 162 -8.11 -3.71 8.94
CA ARG A 162 -8.93 -2.60 9.42
C ARG A 162 -8.11 -1.32 9.58
N VAL A 163 -6.89 -1.43 10.15
CA VAL A 163 -5.96 -0.29 10.28
C VAL A 163 -5.60 0.28 8.91
N ALA A 164 -5.24 -0.57 7.93
CA ALA A 164 -4.93 -0.13 6.57
C ALA A 164 -6.08 0.65 5.92
N ASN A 165 -7.32 0.13 6.04
CA ASN A 165 -8.50 0.80 5.48
C ASN A 165 -8.79 2.16 6.13
N ILE A 166 -8.61 2.28 7.45
CA ILE A 166 -8.79 3.56 8.17
C ILE A 166 -7.67 4.52 7.80
N SER A 167 -6.42 4.06 7.76
CA SER A 167 -5.27 4.88 7.35
C SER A 167 -5.48 5.48 5.96
N TYR A 168 -5.97 4.67 5.01
CA TYR A 168 -6.32 5.15 3.67
C TYR A 168 -7.35 6.29 3.71
N LYS A 169 -8.46 6.09 4.44
CA LYS A 169 -9.56 7.07 4.51
C LYS A 169 -9.11 8.38 5.14
N ILE A 170 -8.38 8.32 6.26
CA ILE A 170 -7.88 9.52 6.95
C ILE A 170 -6.85 10.24 6.07
N ALA A 171 -5.93 9.52 5.44
CA ALA A 171 -4.94 10.11 4.56
C ALA A 171 -5.58 10.83 3.37
N LEU A 172 -6.54 10.18 2.70
CA LEU A 172 -7.28 10.77 1.57
C LEU A 172 -7.98 12.08 1.96
N SER A 173 -8.66 12.11 3.10
CA SER A 173 -9.36 13.31 3.58
C SER A 173 -8.42 14.46 3.94
N ASN A 174 -7.15 14.16 4.27
CA ASN A 174 -6.16 15.13 4.72
C ASN A 174 -5.10 15.48 3.66
N ASN A 175 -5.30 15.10 2.40
CA ASN A 175 -4.36 15.30 1.29
C ASN A 175 -2.96 14.70 1.59
N ILE A 176 -2.92 13.51 2.19
CA ILE A 176 -1.73 12.70 2.42
C ILE A 176 -1.80 11.53 1.44
N ASP A 177 -0.66 10.96 1.03
CA ASP A 177 -0.65 9.81 0.14
C ASP A 177 -1.42 8.62 0.75
N PRO A 178 -2.62 8.30 0.24
CA PRO A 178 -3.47 7.27 0.83
C PRO A 178 -2.94 5.85 0.60
N TYR A 179 -2.15 5.63 -0.46
CA TYR A 179 -1.56 4.33 -0.76
C TYR A 179 -0.41 4.03 0.19
N LYS A 180 0.46 5.01 0.47
CA LYS A 180 1.49 4.88 1.50
C LYS A 180 0.87 4.65 2.88
N ALA A 181 -0.21 5.35 3.21
CA ALA A 181 -0.92 5.18 4.47
C ALA A 181 -1.55 3.78 4.59
N TYR A 182 -2.17 3.29 3.52
CA TYR A 182 -2.68 1.92 3.48
C TYR A 182 -1.56 0.90 3.72
N GLN A 183 -0.45 1.05 3.01
CA GLN A 183 0.69 0.14 3.10
C GLN A 183 1.30 0.14 4.51
N ALA A 184 1.56 1.32 5.07
CA ALA A 184 2.09 1.42 6.43
C ALA A 184 1.14 0.83 7.47
N GLY A 185 -0.17 1.09 7.34
CA GLY A 185 -1.20 0.50 8.20
C GLY A 185 -1.30 -1.03 8.05
N TYR A 186 -1.09 -1.57 6.85
CA TYR A 186 -1.10 -3.01 6.62
C TYR A 186 0.09 -3.73 7.28
N PHE A 187 1.26 -3.11 7.27
CA PHE A 187 2.49 -3.73 7.73
C PHE A 187 2.90 -3.38 9.18
N HIS A 188 2.27 -2.40 9.84
CA HIS A 188 2.74 -1.86 11.11
C HIS A 188 3.01 -2.91 12.20
N ASP A 189 2.23 -3.97 12.23
CA ASP A 189 2.29 -5.08 13.21
C ASP A 189 2.94 -6.37 12.66
N LEU A 190 3.63 -6.32 11.52
CA LEU A 190 4.18 -7.49 10.82
C LEU A 190 5.01 -8.41 11.73
N THR A 191 5.76 -7.86 12.67
CA THR A 191 6.64 -8.61 13.56
C THR A 191 6.07 -8.78 14.98
N ARG A 192 4.78 -8.47 15.18
CA ARG A 192 4.17 -8.51 16.51
C ARG A 192 3.82 -9.94 16.93
N ASN A 193 4.26 -10.31 18.14
CA ASN A 193 3.97 -11.61 18.76
C ASN A 193 4.35 -12.85 17.93
N ASN A 194 5.38 -12.74 17.13
CA ASN A 194 5.91 -13.84 16.33
C ASN A 194 7.44 -13.90 16.45
N SER A 195 8.04 -15.00 16.00
CA SER A 195 9.48 -15.22 16.07
C SER A 195 10.31 -14.30 15.16
N LEU A 196 9.68 -13.60 14.24
CA LEU A 196 10.36 -12.75 13.26
C LEU A 196 11.12 -11.61 13.94
N PHE A 197 10.59 -11.03 15.03
CA PHE A 197 11.27 -9.96 15.74
C PHE A 197 12.63 -10.39 16.33
N LEU A 198 12.78 -11.66 16.71
CA LEU A 198 14.04 -12.18 17.27
C LEU A 198 15.22 -12.04 16.32
N GLN A 199 14.97 -12.13 15.01
CA GLN A 199 16.01 -11.99 13.98
C GLN A 199 16.64 -10.58 13.96
N TYR A 200 15.89 -9.59 14.43
CA TYR A 200 16.30 -8.18 14.41
C TYR A 200 16.54 -7.58 15.77
N LYS A 201 16.35 -8.38 16.84
CA LYS A 201 16.42 -7.90 18.22
C LYS A 201 17.74 -7.18 18.54
N ASP A 202 18.87 -7.77 18.20
CA ASP A 202 20.19 -7.17 18.48
C ASP A 202 20.42 -5.84 17.73
N LYS A 203 19.91 -5.73 16.49
CA LYS A 203 19.98 -4.47 15.74
C LYS A 203 19.14 -3.38 16.40
N VAL A 204 17.97 -3.76 16.90
CA VAL A 204 17.05 -2.85 17.60
C VAL A 204 17.63 -2.44 18.96
N ASP A 205 18.17 -3.35 19.75
CA ASP A 205 18.79 -3.05 21.04
C ASP A 205 19.92 -2.03 20.89
N LYS A 206 20.82 -2.22 19.93
CA LYS A 206 21.92 -1.27 19.66
C LYS A 206 21.42 0.13 19.31
N LYS A 207 20.31 0.25 18.61
CA LYS A 207 19.83 1.54 18.07
C LYS A 207 18.86 2.26 19.00
N TYR A 208 17.97 1.49 19.68
CA TYR A 208 16.80 2.05 20.36
C TYR A 208 16.76 1.84 21.88
N SER A 209 17.56 0.94 22.48
CA SER A 209 17.53 0.70 23.93
C SER A 209 17.72 1.97 24.77
N LYS A 210 18.52 2.94 24.28
CA LYS A 210 18.76 4.23 24.96
C LYS A 210 17.49 5.04 25.25
N TYR A 211 16.37 4.76 24.57
CA TYR A 211 15.08 5.42 24.82
C TYR A 211 14.28 4.76 25.93
N PHE A 212 14.76 3.68 26.51
CA PHE A 212 14.04 2.90 27.50
C PHE A 212 14.76 2.90 28.87
N PRO A 213 14.00 2.82 29.98
CA PRO A 213 14.58 2.69 31.32
C PRO A 213 15.56 1.52 31.39
N LYS A 214 16.71 1.76 32.04
CA LYS A 214 17.80 0.76 32.16
C LYS A 214 18.32 0.23 30.82
N ASN A 215 18.04 0.90 29.70
CA ASN A 215 18.32 0.46 28.32
C ASN A 215 17.71 -0.91 27.98
N ILE A 216 16.55 -1.24 28.55
CA ILE A 216 15.82 -2.49 28.31
C ILE A 216 14.54 -2.18 27.57
N ILE A 217 14.41 -2.71 26.34
CA ILE A 217 13.18 -2.65 25.56
C ILE A 217 12.26 -3.77 26.02
N GLN A 218 11.01 -3.45 26.33
CA GLN A 218 10.00 -4.44 26.71
C GLN A 218 9.56 -5.24 25.46
N ASP A 219 9.31 -6.54 25.62
CA ASP A 219 9.05 -7.46 24.50
C ASP A 219 7.92 -6.97 23.57
N PHE A 220 6.83 -6.46 24.13
CA PHE A 220 5.71 -5.94 23.35
C PHE A 220 6.03 -4.65 22.56
N MET A 221 7.18 -4.00 22.78
CA MET A 221 7.61 -2.80 22.08
C MET A 221 8.55 -3.08 20.90
N TYR A 222 9.14 -4.27 20.82
CA TYR A 222 10.10 -4.57 19.75
C TYR A 222 9.49 -4.49 18.36
N HIS A 223 8.23 -4.93 18.19
CA HIS A 223 7.61 -5.02 16.86
C HIS A 223 7.63 -3.72 16.09
N GLN A 224 7.43 -2.56 16.74
CA GLN A 224 7.45 -1.27 16.06
C GLN A 224 8.83 -0.94 15.44
N PHE A 225 9.92 -1.39 16.06
CA PHE A 225 11.28 -1.14 15.57
C PHE A 225 11.79 -2.24 14.64
N THR A 226 11.39 -3.48 14.85
CA THR A 226 11.81 -4.60 14.02
C THR A 226 11.10 -4.65 12.69
N CYS A 227 9.93 -4.01 12.58
CA CYS A 227 9.12 -3.96 11.36
C CYS A 227 9.92 -3.39 10.18
N GLU A 228 10.69 -2.30 10.36
CA GLU A 228 11.47 -1.69 9.29
C GLU A 228 12.46 -2.67 8.64
N TYR A 229 13.10 -3.51 9.43
CA TYR A 229 14.04 -4.50 8.92
C TYR A 229 13.32 -5.62 8.16
N ALA A 230 12.20 -6.09 8.68
CA ALA A 230 11.39 -7.11 8.03
C ALA A 230 10.81 -6.60 6.68
N LEU A 231 10.35 -5.35 6.64
CA LEU A 231 9.87 -4.72 5.41
C LEU A 231 10.95 -4.69 4.33
N LYS A 232 12.17 -4.32 4.70
CA LYS A 232 13.30 -4.28 3.78
C LYS A 232 13.72 -5.67 3.32
N ASP A 233 13.91 -6.60 4.26
CA ASP A 233 14.55 -7.88 3.97
C ASP A 233 13.58 -8.87 3.30
N ILE A 234 12.28 -8.81 3.60
CA ILE A 234 11.28 -9.75 3.09
C ILE A 234 10.51 -9.17 1.89
N PHE A 235 10.13 -7.88 1.97
CA PHE A 235 9.23 -7.27 0.98
C PHE A 235 9.93 -6.29 0.03
N ASN A 236 11.25 -6.04 0.20
CA ASN A 236 12.02 -5.05 -0.56
C ASN A 236 11.41 -3.64 -0.53
N ILE A 237 10.65 -3.32 0.51
CA ILE A 237 10.14 -1.96 0.74
C ILE A 237 11.31 -1.13 1.27
N THR A 238 11.59 0.01 0.65
CA THR A 238 12.71 0.89 1.01
C THR A 238 12.26 2.32 1.31
N ASP A 239 10.96 2.57 1.35
CA ASP A 239 10.38 3.89 1.60
C ASP A 239 10.51 4.26 3.09
N GLU A 240 11.31 5.30 3.38
CA GLU A 240 11.61 5.75 4.75
C GLU A 240 10.38 6.31 5.47
N ASP A 241 9.41 6.87 4.75
CA ASP A 241 8.18 7.38 5.35
C ASP A 241 7.33 6.22 5.89
N ILE A 242 7.26 5.11 5.14
CA ILE A 242 6.59 3.88 5.59
C ILE A 242 7.30 3.30 6.82
N TYR A 243 8.64 3.27 6.81
CA TYR A 243 9.41 2.81 7.97
C TYR A 243 9.14 3.62 9.22
N LYS A 244 9.11 4.96 9.12
CA LYS A 244 8.85 5.85 10.26
C LYS A 244 7.44 5.65 10.79
N ALA A 245 6.44 5.58 9.91
CA ALA A 245 5.07 5.35 10.30
C ALA A 245 4.90 4.01 11.05
N CYS A 246 5.52 2.93 10.56
CA CYS A 246 5.55 1.65 11.28
C CYS A 246 6.34 1.72 12.59
N ARG A 247 7.49 2.42 12.61
CA ARG A 247 8.39 2.53 13.77
C ARG A 247 7.76 3.24 14.95
N TYR A 248 6.90 4.21 14.71
CA TYR A 248 6.39 5.09 15.76
C TYR A 248 4.90 4.91 16.04
N HIS A 249 4.25 3.92 15.44
CA HIS A 249 2.81 3.70 15.62
C HIS A 249 2.40 3.35 17.06
N THR A 250 3.32 2.76 17.86
CA THR A 250 3.04 2.41 19.25
C THR A 250 3.42 3.53 20.22
N SER A 251 4.67 4.01 20.16
CA SER A 251 5.21 4.98 21.11
C SER A 251 4.89 6.44 20.75
N GLY A 252 4.70 6.75 19.49
CA GLY A 252 4.84 8.11 19.00
C GLY A 252 6.27 8.64 19.17
N TYR A 253 6.50 9.88 18.81
CA TYR A 253 7.70 10.69 19.10
C TYR A 253 7.41 12.17 18.85
N ASP A 254 8.36 13.05 19.17
CA ASP A 254 8.16 14.51 19.18
C ASP A 254 8.16 15.20 17.79
N ASN A 255 8.52 14.50 16.73
CA ASN A 255 8.58 15.05 15.37
C ASN A 255 7.86 14.14 14.34
N MET A 256 6.60 13.79 14.62
CA MET A 256 5.81 12.92 13.76
C MET A 256 5.35 13.64 12.48
N SER A 257 5.60 13.03 11.34
CA SER A 257 5.01 13.44 10.07
C SER A 257 3.48 13.24 10.08
N LYS A 258 2.79 13.81 9.12
CA LYS A 258 1.34 13.57 8.98
C LYS A 258 1.04 12.09 8.74
N LEU A 259 1.88 11.38 7.98
CA LEU A 259 1.74 9.94 7.74
C LEU A 259 1.92 9.12 9.03
N ASP A 260 2.92 9.46 9.85
CA ASP A 260 3.14 8.82 11.15
C ASP A 260 1.90 8.96 12.06
N LYS A 261 1.33 10.17 12.10
CA LYS A 261 0.11 10.47 12.85
C LYS A 261 -1.08 9.65 12.35
N VAL A 262 -1.26 9.53 11.03
CA VAL A 262 -2.33 8.72 10.42
C VAL A 262 -2.24 7.27 10.89
N VAL A 263 -1.08 6.64 10.80
CA VAL A 263 -0.92 5.22 11.20
C VAL A 263 -1.09 5.05 12.71
N PHE A 264 -0.52 5.97 13.50
CA PHE A 264 -0.68 5.98 14.95
C PHE A 264 -2.17 6.02 15.37
N VAL A 265 -2.95 6.98 14.85
CA VAL A 265 -4.36 7.09 15.21
C VAL A 265 -5.16 5.90 14.71
N SER A 266 -4.90 5.42 13.50
CA SER A 266 -5.64 4.31 12.90
C SER A 266 -5.52 3.02 13.70
N ASP A 267 -4.33 2.71 14.25
CA ASP A 267 -4.13 1.58 15.14
C ASP A 267 -4.96 1.71 16.44
N LYS A 268 -5.14 2.94 16.95
CA LYS A 268 -5.86 3.17 18.21
C LYS A 268 -7.39 3.18 18.04
N ILE A 269 -7.89 3.59 16.85
CA ILE A 269 -9.33 3.83 16.65
C ILE A 269 -10.00 2.86 15.65
N GLU A 270 -9.32 1.81 15.22
CA GLU A 270 -9.93 0.83 14.32
C GLU A 270 -11.18 0.16 14.96
N PRO A 271 -12.20 -0.21 14.17
CA PRO A 271 -13.51 -0.64 14.70
C PRO A 271 -13.50 -1.90 15.57
N GLY A 272 -12.41 -2.67 15.57
CA GLY A 272 -12.25 -3.84 16.44
C GLY A 272 -11.74 -3.52 17.85
N ARG A 273 -11.54 -2.24 18.18
CA ARG A 273 -11.17 -1.80 19.53
C ARG A 273 -12.41 -1.65 20.40
N ASP A 274 -12.34 -2.10 21.65
CA ASP A 274 -13.46 -2.14 22.62
C ASP A 274 -13.78 -0.78 23.25
N TYR A 275 -13.43 0.34 22.63
CA TYR A 275 -13.76 1.65 23.16
C TYR A 275 -14.41 2.57 22.12
N PRO A 276 -15.26 3.55 22.54
CA PRO A 276 -15.98 4.42 21.63
C PRO A 276 -15.01 5.30 20.82
N SER A 277 -14.74 4.93 19.57
CA SER A 277 -13.77 5.62 18.70
C SER A 277 -14.41 6.39 17.55
N SER A 278 -15.73 6.29 17.35
CA SER A 278 -16.40 6.87 16.17
C SER A 278 -16.23 8.39 16.06
N TYR A 279 -16.34 9.13 17.19
CA TYR A 279 -16.13 10.57 17.18
C TYR A 279 -14.67 10.96 16.89
N LEU A 280 -13.71 10.17 17.40
CA LEU A 280 -12.30 10.37 17.14
C LEU A 280 -11.97 10.15 15.65
N PHE A 281 -12.61 9.16 15.02
CA PHE A 281 -12.46 8.93 13.59
C PHE A 281 -12.95 10.11 12.76
N VAL A 282 -14.13 10.68 13.08
CA VAL A 282 -14.65 11.88 12.41
C VAL A 282 -13.70 13.06 12.60
N THR A 283 -13.14 13.26 13.80
CA THR A 283 -12.14 14.32 14.04
C THR A 283 -10.90 14.14 13.19
N CYS A 284 -10.39 12.90 13.07
CA CYS A 284 -9.24 12.58 12.20
C CYS A 284 -9.53 12.80 10.70
N LEU A 285 -10.75 12.53 10.24
CA LEU A 285 -11.15 12.80 8.85
C LEU A 285 -11.16 14.29 8.54
N ASN A 286 -11.63 15.11 9.49
CA ASN A 286 -11.71 16.57 9.31
C ASN A 286 -10.33 17.24 9.36
N ASN A 287 -9.48 16.83 10.30
CA ASN A 287 -8.12 17.37 10.47
C ASN A 287 -7.27 16.37 11.24
N ILE A 288 -6.19 15.88 10.63
CA ILE A 288 -5.31 14.90 11.26
C ILE A 288 -4.55 15.45 12.48
N GLU A 289 -4.22 16.75 12.51
CA GLU A 289 -3.51 17.35 13.64
C GLU A 289 -4.39 17.38 14.89
N ASP A 290 -5.65 17.78 14.75
CA ASP A 290 -6.63 17.80 15.84
C ASP A 290 -7.02 16.39 16.24
N GLY A 291 -7.25 15.51 15.26
CA GLY A 291 -7.54 14.09 15.46
C GLY A 291 -6.42 13.38 16.22
N PHE A 292 -5.17 13.62 15.83
CA PHE A 292 -4.01 13.04 16.50
C PHE A 292 -3.93 13.46 17.97
N LYS A 293 -4.11 14.77 18.27
CA LYS A 293 -4.12 15.26 19.66
C LYS A 293 -5.24 14.64 20.47
N ALA A 294 -6.44 14.54 19.90
CA ALA A 294 -7.59 13.93 20.57
C ALA A 294 -7.36 12.45 20.87
N VAL A 295 -6.87 11.68 19.89
CA VAL A 295 -6.55 10.26 20.06
C VAL A 295 -5.39 10.06 21.03
N LEU A 296 -4.34 10.87 20.93
CA LEU A 296 -3.18 10.80 21.82
C LEU A 296 -3.59 11.04 23.28
N LYS A 297 -4.46 12.05 23.51
CA LYS A 297 -5.01 12.32 24.84
C LYS A 297 -5.85 11.15 25.34
N ALA A 298 -6.79 10.67 24.55
CA ALA A 298 -7.65 9.55 24.94
C ALA A 298 -6.85 8.28 25.25
N ASN A 299 -5.82 7.99 24.42
CA ASN A 299 -4.91 6.87 24.67
C ASN A 299 -4.08 7.05 25.94
N LYS A 300 -3.59 8.26 26.21
CA LYS A 300 -2.88 8.58 27.45
C LYS A 300 -3.79 8.35 28.67
N ASP A 301 -4.99 8.95 28.67
CA ASP A 301 -5.97 8.83 29.76
C ASP A 301 -6.34 7.35 30.01
N TYR A 302 -6.55 6.56 28.94
CA TYR A 302 -6.78 5.10 29.03
C TYR A 302 -5.61 4.37 29.67
N LEU A 303 -4.38 4.63 29.24
CA LEU A 303 -3.19 3.99 29.78
C LEU A 303 -2.96 4.36 31.25
N GLU A 304 -3.18 5.62 31.64
CA GLU A 304 -3.07 6.10 33.03
C GLU A 304 -4.11 5.49 33.96
N SER A 305 -5.26 5.08 33.43
CA SER A 305 -6.31 4.37 34.19
C SER A 305 -5.98 2.91 34.50
N ARG A 306 -4.94 2.33 33.89
CA ARG A 306 -4.54 0.92 34.09
C ARG A 306 -3.63 0.77 35.30
N GLU A 307 -3.83 -0.32 36.04
CA GLU A 307 -3.02 -0.64 37.22
C GLU A 307 -1.52 -0.86 36.91
N ASP A 308 -1.21 -1.30 35.67
CA ASP A 308 0.16 -1.58 35.21
C ASP A 308 0.84 -0.39 34.48
N TYR A 309 0.25 0.81 34.58
CA TYR A 309 0.68 2.01 33.87
C TYR A 309 2.17 2.36 34.04
N SER A 310 2.71 2.18 35.26
CA SER A 310 4.08 2.61 35.57
C SER A 310 5.19 1.91 34.76
N SER A 311 4.92 0.71 34.25
CA SER A 311 5.89 -0.08 33.47
C SER A 311 5.84 0.20 31.96
N ILE A 312 4.66 0.63 31.44
CA ILE A 312 4.38 0.70 30.00
C ILE A 312 4.85 2.01 29.40
N ASN A 313 4.77 3.13 30.12
CA ASN A 313 4.90 4.50 29.55
C ASN A 313 6.17 5.25 29.94
N GLN A 314 7.18 4.58 30.46
CA GLN A 314 8.43 5.23 30.85
C GLN A 314 9.46 5.36 29.72
N ASN A 315 9.12 5.03 28.46
CA ASN A 315 10.04 5.25 27.36
C ASN A 315 10.08 6.74 26.96
N LEU A 316 11.28 7.22 26.65
CA LEU A 316 11.53 8.63 26.35
C LEU A 316 10.80 9.10 25.06
N LEU A 317 10.51 8.22 24.12
CA LEU A 317 9.78 8.56 22.90
C LEU A 317 8.33 8.96 23.21
N THR A 318 7.61 8.15 23.99
CA THR A 318 6.23 8.45 24.41
C THR A 318 6.17 9.69 25.29
N ILE A 319 7.11 9.84 26.23
CA ILE A 319 7.20 11.05 27.07
C ILE A 319 7.41 12.30 26.22
N ALA A 320 8.33 12.25 25.26
CA ALA A 320 8.60 13.37 24.33
C ALA A 320 7.38 13.68 23.48
N CYS A 321 6.67 12.65 22.98
CA CYS A 321 5.43 12.78 22.22
C CYS A 321 4.35 13.53 23.04
N TYR A 322 4.07 13.07 24.25
CA TYR A 322 3.08 13.74 25.13
C TYR A 322 3.46 15.18 25.44
N LYS A 323 4.74 15.43 25.79
CA LYS A 323 5.22 16.77 26.09
C LYS A 323 5.09 17.72 24.90
N HIS A 324 5.34 17.23 23.68
CA HIS A 324 5.31 18.07 22.48
C HIS A 324 3.88 18.37 22.00
N TYR A 325 2.98 17.40 22.06
CA TYR A 325 1.66 17.53 21.44
C TYR A 325 0.51 17.79 22.39
N LEU A 326 0.64 17.55 23.69
CA LEU A 326 -0.42 17.73 24.69
C LEU A 326 -0.18 18.89 25.66
N ASN A 327 1.01 19.46 25.66
CA ASN A 327 1.33 20.68 26.42
C ASN A 327 1.44 21.84 25.41
#